data_7eeb4ae8fa139169526461e3806b839a
#
_entry.id   7eeb4ae8fa139169526461e3806b839a
#
_cell.length_a   1.000
_cell.length_b   1.000
_cell.length_c   1.000
_cell.angle_alpha   90.00
_cell.angle_beta   90.00
_cell.angle_gamma   90.00
#
_symmetry.space_group_name_H-M   'P 1'
#
loop_
_entity.id
_entity.type
_entity.pdbx_description
1 polymer ?
#
loop_
_entity_poly.entity_id
_entity_poly.type
_entity_poly.pdbx_seq_one_letter_code
_entity_poly.pdbx_strand_id
1 'polypeptide(L)'
;FTNKAAREMQERVRKLLPDPRRQTRDPNQKPDRPTICTFHSLCVRILRQHIEKLGYKRNFVIYDESEQLGAIKKILANISSKGEKTDPAAVLAMLSKFKNGGERARVFGDPNVHALAEHVAKRYESALHACNAVDFDDLLVLPVRMLQHHPEKLAQYRQRFRYILVDEYQDTNRAQYELVRLLGSEHGNLCVVGDDDQSIYGWRGA
;
A
#
# COMPACT_ATOMS: atom_id res chain seq x y z
N PHE A 1 -7.77 -6.19 -8.26
CA PHE A 1 -8.76 -5.12 -8.37
C PHE A 1 -8.20 -3.94 -9.16
N THR A 2 -8.83 -3.57 -10.27
CA THR A 2 -8.34 -2.48 -11.13
C THR A 2 -9.08 -1.17 -10.84
N ASN A 3 -8.46 -0.03 -11.19
CA ASN A 3 -9.13 1.27 -11.11
C ASN A 3 -10.40 1.34 -11.99
N LYS A 4 -10.46 0.52 -13.06
CA LYS A 4 -11.65 0.37 -13.93
C LYS A 4 -12.81 -0.27 -13.14
N ALA A 5 -12.56 -1.38 -12.45
CA ALA A 5 -13.57 -2.05 -11.62
C ALA A 5 -14.07 -1.15 -10.48
N ALA A 6 -13.17 -0.41 -9.83
CA ALA A 6 -13.56 0.56 -8.81
C ALA A 6 -14.46 1.68 -9.36
N ARG A 7 -14.21 2.17 -10.58
CA ARG A 7 -15.07 3.17 -11.23
C ARG A 7 -16.44 2.59 -11.57
N GLU A 8 -16.49 1.37 -12.10
CA GLU A 8 -17.76 0.70 -12.40
C GLU A 8 -18.60 0.51 -11.13
N MET A 9 -17.97 0.08 -10.03
CA MET A 9 -18.64 -0.02 -8.73
C MET A 9 -19.15 1.34 -8.25
N GLN A 10 -18.37 2.41 -8.40
CA GLN A 10 -18.81 3.77 -8.08
C GLN A 10 -20.06 4.16 -8.85
N GLU A 11 -20.11 3.86 -10.15
CA GLU A 11 -21.28 4.17 -10.99
C GLU A 11 -22.52 3.39 -10.58
N ARG A 12 -22.37 2.08 -10.28
CA ARG A 12 -23.46 1.23 -9.79
C ARG A 12 -24.01 1.74 -8.46
N VAL A 13 -23.14 1.99 -7.48
CA VAL A 13 -23.54 2.51 -6.16
C VAL A 13 -24.19 3.88 -6.30
N ARG A 14 -23.66 4.76 -7.18
CA ARG A 14 -24.28 6.08 -7.43
C ARG A 14 -25.70 6.00 -7.95
N LYS A 15 -26.04 4.99 -8.75
CA LYS A 15 -27.40 4.77 -9.26
C LYS A 15 -28.37 4.27 -8.17
N LEU A 16 -27.85 3.55 -7.18
CA LEU A 16 -28.64 3.00 -6.07
C LEU A 16 -28.87 4.00 -4.93
N LEU A 17 -27.99 4.97 -4.79
CA LEU A 17 -28.11 5.98 -3.74
C LEU A 17 -29.03 7.11 -4.19
N PRO A 18 -29.91 7.61 -3.27
CA PRO A 18 -30.74 8.78 -3.57
C PRO A 18 -29.88 10.00 -3.91
N ASP A 19 -30.44 10.94 -4.67
CA ASP A 19 -29.72 12.18 -5.01
C ASP A 19 -29.32 12.92 -3.73
N PRO A 20 -28.00 13.12 -3.50
CA PRO A 20 -27.50 13.76 -2.28
C PRO A 20 -28.07 15.15 -2.04
N ARG A 21 -28.45 15.88 -3.11
CA ARG A 21 -29.07 17.21 -3.05
C ARG A 21 -30.46 17.18 -2.40
N ARG A 22 -31.13 16.02 -2.38
CA ARG A 22 -32.41 15.83 -1.72
C ARG A 22 -32.30 15.46 -0.24
N GLN A 23 -31.11 15.09 0.23
CA GLN A 23 -30.88 14.63 1.61
C GLN A 23 -30.36 15.72 2.55
N THR A 24 -29.76 16.79 2.04
CA THR A 24 -29.23 17.87 2.88
C THR A 24 -30.16 19.09 2.81
N ARG A 25 -30.70 19.50 3.97
CA ARG A 25 -31.43 20.78 4.11
C ARG A 25 -30.47 21.99 4.10
N ASP A 26 -29.16 21.77 4.25
CA ASP A 26 -28.12 22.78 4.25
C ASP A 26 -27.38 22.78 2.90
N PRO A 27 -27.45 23.88 2.11
CA PRO A 27 -26.77 24.00 0.81
C PRO A 27 -25.24 23.91 0.91
N ASN A 28 -24.66 24.17 2.10
CA ASN A 28 -23.22 24.15 2.33
C ASN A 28 -22.70 22.79 2.81
N GLN A 29 -23.58 21.87 3.17
CA GLN A 29 -23.19 20.53 3.61
C GLN A 29 -22.94 19.64 2.39
N LYS A 30 -21.68 19.27 2.18
CA LYS A 30 -21.33 18.27 1.16
C LYS A 30 -21.99 16.95 1.52
N PRO A 31 -22.75 16.36 0.59
CA PRO A 31 -23.41 15.08 0.84
C PRO A 31 -22.38 13.99 1.17
N ASP A 32 -22.67 13.22 2.19
CA ASP A 32 -21.83 12.11 2.64
C ASP A 32 -21.95 10.99 1.60
N ARG A 33 -20.89 10.80 0.80
CA ARG A 33 -20.83 9.76 -0.23
C ARG A 33 -19.81 8.71 0.18
N PRO A 34 -20.08 7.41 -0.06
CA PRO A 34 -19.12 6.38 0.20
C PRO A 34 -17.85 6.58 -0.63
N THR A 35 -16.71 6.35 -0.01
CA THR A 35 -15.41 6.34 -0.69
C THR A 35 -15.20 4.96 -1.29
N ILE A 36 -15.30 4.85 -2.61
CA ILE A 36 -15.09 3.59 -3.34
C ILE A 36 -13.81 3.75 -4.16
N CYS A 37 -12.83 2.92 -3.90
CA CYS A 37 -11.53 2.99 -4.57
C CYS A 37 -10.71 1.72 -4.31
N THR A 38 -9.62 1.53 -5.04
CA THR A 38 -8.63 0.49 -4.74
C THR A 38 -7.83 0.85 -3.50
N PHE A 39 -7.20 -0.14 -2.84
CA PHE A 39 -6.27 0.08 -1.72
C PHE A 39 -5.20 1.10 -2.07
N HIS A 40 -4.52 0.92 -3.19
CA HIS A 40 -3.48 1.85 -3.64
C HIS A 40 -3.99 3.29 -3.81
N SER A 41 -5.18 3.45 -4.39
CA SER A 41 -5.78 4.79 -4.57
C SER A 41 -6.12 5.46 -3.24
N LEU A 42 -6.58 4.70 -2.24
CA LEU A 42 -6.79 5.21 -0.88
C LEU A 42 -5.47 5.61 -0.23
N CYS A 43 -4.49 4.73 -0.32
CA CYS A 43 -3.16 4.91 0.25
C CYS A 43 -2.43 6.12 -0.33
N VAL A 44 -2.48 6.31 -1.65
CA VAL A 44 -1.94 7.53 -2.29
C VAL A 44 -2.59 8.80 -1.73
N ARG A 45 -3.92 8.81 -1.52
CA ARG A 45 -4.61 9.98 -0.92
C ARG A 45 -4.14 10.24 0.51
N ILE A 46 -3.95 9.18 1.31
CA ILE A 46 -3.42 9.30 2.68
C ILE A 46 -2.01 9.87 2.65
N LEU A 47 -1.14 9.33 1.80
CA LEU A 47 0.25 9.79 1.67
C LEU A 47 0.33 11.24 1.19
N ARG A 48 -0.42 11.65 0.17
CA ARG A 48 -0.44 13.03 -0.31
C ARG A 48 -0.83 14.04 0.78
N GLN A 49 -1.59 13.61 1.79
CA GLN A 49 -1.99 14.45 2.91
C GLN A 49 -0.99 14.46 4.08
N HIS A 50 -0.27 13.35 4.30
CA HIS A 50 0.43 13.14 5.57
C HIS A 50 1.86 12.63 5.45
N ILE A 51 2.40 12.40 4.26
CA ILE A 51 3.72 11.79 4.04
C ILE A 51 4.87 12.60 4.67
N GLU A 52 4.66 13.90 4.90
CA GLU A 52 5.64 14.76 5.60
C GLU A 52 5.95 14.26 7.01
N LYS A 53 5.02 13.55 7.65
CA LYS A 53 5.23 12.91 8.95
C LYS A 53 6.24 11.75 8.91
N LEU A 54 6.55 11.27 7.70
CA LEU A 54 7.55 10.23 7.44
C LEU A 54 8.85 10.82 6.83
N GLY A 55 8.99 12.15 6.80
CA GLY A 55 10.18 12.82 6.31
C GLY A 55 10.24 13.04 4.80
N TYR A 56 9.19 12.71 4.05
CA TYR A 56 9.08 12.98 2.62
C TYR A 56 8.42 14.32 2.34
N LYS A 57 8.56 14.81 1.11
CA LYS A 57 7.80 15.96 0.61
C LYS A 57 6.50 15.49 -0.06
N ARG A 58 5.44 16.30 -0.02
CA ARG A 58 4.12 15.96 -0.62
C ARG A 58 4.15 15.68 -2.12
N ASN A 59 5.08 16.29 -2.83
CA ASN A 59 5.28 16.12 -4.26
C ASN A 59 6.14 14.89 -4.61
N PHE A 60 6.14 13.87 -3.75
CA PHE A 60 6.87 12.63 -4.02
C PHE A 60 6.50 12.02 -5.38
N VAL A 61 7.45 11.33 -5.99
CA VAL A 61 7.25 10.56 -7.22
C VAL A 61 7.05 9.09 -6.90
N ILE A 62 6.34 8.39 -7.76
CA ILE A 62 6.11 6.94 -7.63
C ILE A 62 6.99 6.28 -8.70
N TYR A 63 7.99 5.50 -8.26
CA TYR A 63 8.88 4.79 -9.16
C TYR A 63 8.16 3.61 -9.82
N ASP A 64 8.27 3.53 -11.12
CA ASP A 64 7.88 2.35 -11.88
C ASP A 64 8.95 1.24 -11.76
N GLU A 65 8.67 0.06 -12.34
CA GLU A 65 9.58 -1.08 -12.29
C GLU A 65 10.95 -0.78 -12.92
N SER A 66 10.99 0.00 -13.98
CA SER A 66 12.21 0.38 -14.69
C SER A 66 13.10 1.29 -13.82
N GLU A 67 12.50 2.26 -13.13
CA GLU A 67 13.17 3.16 -12.20
C GLU A 67 13.70 2.41 -10.98
N GLN A 68 12.89 1.48 -10.43
CA GLN A 68 13.28 0.61 -9.33
C GLN A 68 14.48 -0.28 -9.71
N LEU A 69 14.44 -0.93 -10.87
CA LEU A 69 15.55 -1.74 -11.39
C LEU A 69 16.80 -0.89 -11.62
N GLY A 70 16.64 0.35 -12.11
CA GLY A 70 17.73 1.29 -12.27
C GLY A 70 18.42 1.65 -10.95
N ALA A 71 17.65 1.88 -9.90
CA ALA A 71 18.17 2.15 -8.56
C ALA A 71 18.91 0.93 -7.98
N ILE A 72 18.34 -0.28 -8.11
CA ILE A 72 18.96 -1.52 -7.65
C ILE A 72 20.27 -1.81 -8.39
N LYS A 73 20.31 -1.64 -9.71
CA LYS A 73 21.55 -1.81 -10.51
C LYS A 73 22.68 -0.91 -10.00
N LYS A 74 22.39 0.34 -9.68
CA LYS A 74 23.38 1.27 -9.11
C LYS A 74 23.86 0.82 -7.74
N ILE A 75 22.97 0.30 -6.89
CA ILE A 75 23.33 -0.19 -5.57
C ILE A 75 24.21 -1.44 -5.68
N LEU A 76 23.83 -2.39 -6.52
CA LEU A 76 24.58 -3.62 -6.74
C LEU A 76 25.98 -3.34 -7.33
N ALA A 77 26.11 -2.38 -8.25
CA ALA A 77 27.40 -1.98 -8.81
C ALA A 77 28.39 -1.47 -7.75
N ASN A 78 27.88 -0.92 -6.64
CA ASN A 78 28.70 -0.43 -5.52
C ASN A 78 29.01 -1.49 -4.46
N ILE A 79 28.32 -2.65 -4.49
CA ILE A 79 28.45 -3.71 -3.49
C ILE A 79 29.18 -4.92 -4.05
N SER A 80 28.98 -5.24 -5.34
CA SER A 80 29.54 -6.44 -5.95
C SER A 80 31.06 -6.34 -6.08
N SER A 81 31.77 -7.23 -5.43
CA SER A 81 33.16 -7.57 -5.76
C SER A 81 33.18 -8.14 -7.19
N LYS A 82 34.26 -7.82 -7.94
CA LYS A 82 34.44 -8.27 -9.32
C LYS A 82 34.22 -9.78 -9.45
N GLY A 83 33.08 -10.18 -10.03
CA GLY A 83 32.83 -11.60 -10.39
C GLY A 83 31.41 -12.13 -10.12
N GLU A 84 30.64 -11.60 -9.18
CA GLU A 84 29.28 -12.06 -8.91
C GLU A 84 28.24 -11.21 -9.64
N LYS A 85 27.57 -11.82 -10.62
CA LYS A 85 26.42 -11.22 -11.31
C LYS A 85 25.15 -11.54 -10.53
N THR A 86 24.74 -10.65 -9.62
CA THR A 86 23.42 -10.73 -8.97
C THR A 86 22.38 -10.15 -9.93
N ASP A 87 21.30 -10.90 -10.18
CA ASP A 87 20.19 -10.42 -11.01
C ASP A 87 19.38 -9.33 -10.29
N PRO A 88 19.32 -8.09 -10.80
CA PRO A 88 18.56 -7.01 -10.18
C PRO A 88 17.06 -7.30 -10.07
N ALA A 89 16.47 -8.09 -10.99
CA ALA A 89 15.06 -8.42 -10.96
C ALA A 89 14.76 -9.40 -9.82
N ALA A 90 15.64 -10.38 -9.58
CA ALA A 90 15.52 -11.28 -8.43
C ALA A 90 15.63 -10.51 -7.10
N VAL A 91 16.53 -9.53 -7.02
CA VAL A 91 16.66 -8.66 -5.84
C VAL A 91 15.39 -7.83 -5.64
N LEU A 92 14.83 -7.23 -6.69
CA LEU A 92 13.59 -6.47 -6.61
C LEU A 92 12.43 -7.33 -6.10
N ALA A 93 12.27 -8.53 -6.64
CA ALA A 93 11.24 -9.47 -6.21
C ALA A 93 11.38 -9.86 -4.73
N MET A 94 12.61 -10.01 -4.24
CA MET A 94 12.91 -10.29 -2.85
C MET A 94 12.60 -9.09 -1.94
N LEU A 95 12.96 -7.87 -2.35
CA LEU A 95 12.62 -6.65 -1.61
C LEU A 95 11.11 -6.47 -1.49
N SER A 96 10.36 -6.73 -2.55
CA SER A 96 8.90 -6.71 -2.53
C SER A 96 8.32 -7.73 -1.53
N LYS A 97 8.86 -8.96 -1.51
CA LYS A 97 8.47 -9.96 -0.51
C LYS A 97 8.76 -9.50 0.92
N PHE A 98 9.91 -8.87 1.18
CA PHE A 98 10.21 -8.32 2.52
C PHE A 98 9.24 -7.23 2.93
N LYS A 99 8.90 -6.31 2.03
CA LYS A 99 7.95 -5.24 2.30
C LYS A 99 6.54 -5.77 2.58
N ASN A 100 6.08 -6.76 1.83
CA ASN A 100 4.71 -7.28 1.88
C ASN A 100 4.53 -8.49 2.80
N GLY A 101 5.56 -9.29 3.03
CA GLY A 101 5.48 -10.57 3.76
C GLY A 101 5.79 -10.49 5.26
N GLY A 102 6.24 -9.35 5.79
CA GLY A 102 6.59 -9.18 7.19
C GLY A 102 7.69 -10.15 7.68
N GLU A 103 7.64 -10.53 8.97
CA GLU A 103 8.66 -11.41 9.57
C GLU A 103 8.76 -12.80 8.94
N ARG A 104 7.66 -13.35 8.41
CA ARG A 104 7.68 -14.67 7.77
C ARG A 104 8.50 -14.70 6.49
N ALA A 105 8.62 -13.60 5.77
CA ALA A 105 9.47 -13.51 4.58
C ALA A 105 10.98 -13.58 4.91
N ARG A 106 11.33 -13.35 6.17
CA ARG A 106 12.73 -13.41 6.66
C ARG A 106 13.23 -14.82 6.96
N VAL A 107 12.34 -15.82 7.04
CA VAL A 107 12.66 -17.15 7.56
C VAL A 107 13.06 -18.15 6.46
N PHE A 108 12.76 -17.86 5.18
CA PHE A 108 13.01 -18.78 4.08
C PHE A 108 14.09 -18.25 3.13
N GLY A 109 15.28 -18.80 3.20
CA GLY A 109 16.36 -18.52 2.25
C GLY A 109 17.75 -18.82 2.80
N ASP A 110 18.73 -18.88 1.91
CA ASP A 110 20.16 -18.94 2.26
C ASP A 110 20.53 -17.72 3.13
N PRO A 111 21.18 -17.90 4.30
CA PRO A 111 21.60 -16.81 5.17
C PRO A 111 22.43 -15.73 4.48
N ASN A 112 23.25 -16.10 3.49
CA ASN A 112 24.06 -15.15 2.72
C ASN A 112 23.20 -14.26 1.81
N VAL A 113 22.17 -14.85 1.17
CA VAL A 113 21.20 -14.12 0.34
C VAL A 113 20.36 -13.20 1.22
N HIS A 114 20.02 -13.62 2.41
CA HIS A 114 19.28 -12.82 3.37
C HIS A 114 20.07 -11.58 3.83
N ALA A 115 21.34 -11.76 4.20
CA ALA A 115 22.19 -10.64 4.61
C ALA A 115 22.42 -9.62 3.48
N LEU A 116 22.61 -10.10 2.24
CA LEU A 116 22.71 -9.24 1.05
C LEU A 116 21.39 -8.47 0.84
N ALA A 117 20.26 -9.14 0.95
CA ALA A 117 18.95 -8.53 0.77
C ALA A 117 18.67 -7.45 1.81
N GLU A 118 18.98 -7.67 3.08
CA GLU A 118 18.84 -6.64 4.13
C GLU A 118 19.74 -5.42 3.85
N HIS A 119 20.97 -5.67 3.40
CA HIS A 119 21.90 -4.60 3.07
C HIS A 119 21.42 -3.77 1.86
N VAL A 120 20.94 -4.44 0.82
CA VAL A 120 20.34 -3.79 -0.36
C VAL A 120 19.06 -3.06 0.02
N ALA A 121 18.19 -3.64 0.86
CA ALA A 121 16.94 -3.02 1.32
C ALA A 121 17.19 -1.66 1.97
N LYS A 122 18.10 -1.59 2.93
CA LYS A 122 18.45 -0.33 3.63
C LYS A 122 18.96 0.75 2.67
N ARG A 123 19.82 0.37 1.72
CA ARG A 123 20.34 1.30 0.70
C ARG A 123 19.28 1.73 -0.29
N TYR A 124 18.40 0.82 -0.67
CA TYR A 124 17.29 1.10 -1.58
C TYR A 124 16.29 2.08 -0.94
N GLU A 125 15.86 1.82 0.30
CA GLU A 125 15.00 2.75 1.04
C GLU A 125 15.64 4.13 1.19
N SER A 126 16.94 4.19 1.51
CA SER A 126 17.67 5.45 1.61
C SER A 126 17.75 6.19 0.27
N ALA A 127 17.94 5.46 -0.84
CA ALA A 127 17.99 6.03 -2.17
C ALA A 127 16.63 6.59 -2.61
N LEU A 128 15.54 5.85 -2.36
CA LEU A 128 14.18 6.33 -2.60
C LEU A 128 13.89 7.59 -1.80
N HIS A 129 14.20 7.58 -0.51
CA HIS A 129 13.98 8.72 0.38
C HIS A 129 14.76 9.96 -0.08
N ALA A 130 16.03 9.81 -0.46
CA ALA A 130 16.87 10.89 -0.97
C ALA A 130 16.32 11.51 -2.26
N CYS A 131 15.69 10.70 -3.12
CA CYS A 131 15.03 11.14 -4.35
C CYS A 131 13.60 11.66 -4.11
N ASN A 132 13.11 11.67 -2.87
CA ASN A 132 11.70 11.93 -2.56
C ASN A 132 10.76 11.03 -3.37
N ALA A 133 11.12 9.76 -3.48
CA ALA A 133 10.43 8.74 -4.25
C ALA A 133 9.88 7.64 -3.34
N VAL A 134 8.81 7.01 -3.77
CA VAL A 134 8.23 5.80 -3.19
C VAL A 134 8.04 4.78 -4.30
N ASP A 135 8.13 3.50 -4.00
CA ASP A 135 7.76 2.46 -4.94
C ASP A 135 6.30 2.00 -4.74
N PHE A 136 5.87 1.03 -5.54
CA PHE A 136 4.50 0.54 -5.51
C PHE A 136 4.13 -0.15 -4.18
N ASP A 137 5.09 -0.84 -3.56
CA ASP A 137 4.90 -1.48 -2.25
C ASP A 137 4.84 -0.44 -1.13
N ASP A 138 5.65 0.62 -1.21
CA ASP A 138 5.63 1.73 -0.26
C ASP A 138 4.28 2.42 -0.20
N LEU A 139 3.53 2.44 -1.32
CA LEU A 139 2.18 2.99 -1.32
C LEU A 139 1.25 2.31 -0.30
N LEU A 140 1.49 1.04 0.02
CA LEU A 140 0.73 0.30 1.03
C LEU A 140 1.39 0.35 2.42
N VAL A 141 2.69 0.16 2.47
CA VAL A 141 3.45 0.02 3.72
C VAL A 141 3.56 1.33 4.48
N LEU A 142 3.85 2.45 3.78
CA LEU A 142 4.04 3.75 4.42
C LEU A 142 2.76 4.31 5.08
N PRO A 143 1.54 4.19 4.50
CA PRO A 143 0.32 4.58 5.19
C PRO A 143 0.07 3.77 6.47
N VAL A 144 0.32 2.46 6.45
CA VAL A 144 0.21 1.61 7.63
C VAL A 144 1.16 2.09 8.72
N ARG A 145 2.44 2.27 8.38
CA ARG A 145 3.46 2.80 9.30
C ARG A 145 3.07 4.18 9.85
N MET A 146 2.60 5.08 8.99
CA MET A 146 2.16 6.42 9.38
C MET A 146 1.00 6.35 10.38
N LEU A 147 -0.02 5.54 10.13
CA LEU A 147 -1.17 5.40 11.01
C LEU A 147 -0.81 4.74 12.35
N GLN A 148 0.13 3.80 12.37
CA GLN A 148 0.63 3.17 13.60
C GLN A 148 1.38 4.15 14.50
N HIS A 149 2.17 5.06 13.93
CA HIS A 149 2.97 6.04 14.68
C HIS A 149 2.23 7.34 14.98
N HIS A 150 1.06 7.56 14.38
CA HIS A 150 0.27 8.78 14.53
C HIS A 150 -1.19 8.46 14.90
N PRO A 151 -1.46 8.09 16.17
CA PRO A 151 -2.79 7.67 16.63
C PRO A 151 -3.85 8.76 16.43
N GLU A 152 -3.47 10.04 16.46
CA GLU A 152 -4.37 11.15 16.18
C GLU A 152 -4.87 11.16 14.72
N LYS A 153 -4.05 10.67 13.78
CA LYS A 153 -4.46 10.52 12.38
C LYS A 153 -5.30 9.27 12.20
N LEU A 154 -4.93 8.19 12.86
CA LEU A 154 -5.73 6.97 12.86
C LEU A 154 -7.15 7.25 13.37
N ALA A 155 -7.32 7.97 14.46
CA ALA A 155 -8.62 8.35 14.99
C ALA A 155 -9.45 9.17 13.96
N GLN A 156 -8.82 10.13 13.26
CA GLN A 156 -9.50 10.89 12.20
C GLN A 156 -10.01 9.99 11.07
N TYR A 157 -9.22 9.01 10.64
CA TYR A 157 -9.65 8.08 9.59
C TYR A 157 -10.72 7.09 10.07
N ARG A 158 -10.67 6.64 11.32
CA ARG A 158 -11.72 5.81 11.93
C ARG A 158 -13.06 6.54 12.01
N GLN A 159 -13.06 7.80 12.40
CA GLN A 159 -14.26 8.63 12.39
C GLN A 159 -14.84 8.82 10.98
N ARG A 160 -13.97 8.94 9.99
CA ARG A 160 -14.37 9.09 8.58
C ARG A 160 -14.90 7.80 7.97
N PHE A 161 -14.26 6.66 8.26
CA PHE A 161 -14.57 5.35 7.70
C PHE A 161 -15.23 4.47 8.75
N ARG A 162 -16.43 4.85 9.18
CA ARG A 162 -17.20 4.12 10.20
C ARG A 162 -17.73 2.77 9.74
N TYR A 163 -17.84 2.56 8.44
CA TYR A 163 -18.20 1.29 7.80
C TYR A 163 -17.19 1.01 6.72
N ILE A 164 -16.64 -0.19 6.71
CA ILE A 164 -15.61 -0.61 5.75
C ILE A 164 -16.12 -1.87 5.07
N LEU A 165 -16.12 -1.84 3.74
CA LEU A 165 -16.42 -2.99 2.89
C LEU A 165 -15.17 -3.30 2.08
N VAL A 166 -14.71 -4.56 2.12
CA VAL A 166 -13.57 -5.04 1.34
C VAL A 166 -14.06 -6.17 0.45
N ASP A 167 -13.88 -5.99 -0.84
CA ASP A 167 -14.18 -6.98 -1.86
C ASP A 167 -12.89 -7.67 -2.32
N GLU A 168 -13.00 -8.90 -2.85
CA GLU A 168 -11.88 -9.75 -3.25
C GLU A 168 -10.86 -9.95 -2.11
N TYR A 169 -11.38 -10.26 -0.92
CA TYR A 169 -10.54 -10.32 0.27
C TYR A 169 -9.45 -11.38 0.20
N GLN A 170 -9.67 -12.47 -0.55
CA GLN A 170 -8.69 -13.53 -0.80
C GLN A 170 -7.40 -13.04 -1.47
N ASP A 171 -7.45 -11.89 -2.14
CA ASP A 171 -6.30 -11.30 -2.84
C ASP A 171 -5.59 -10.20 -2.02
N THR A 172 -5.96 -10.05 -0.74
CA THR A 172 -5.35 -9.03 0.12
C THR A 172 -4.01 -9.51 0.68
N ASN A 173 -2.97 -8.68 0.50
CA ASN A 173 -1.69 -8.90 1.13
C ASN A 173 -1.66 -8.39 2.58
N ARG A 174 -0.58 -8.70 3.32
CA ARG A 174 -0.44 -8.32 4.72
C ARG A 174 -0.56 -6.82 4.99
N ALA A 175 0.00 -5.97 4.14
CA ALA A 175 -0.10 -4.51 4.33
C ALA A 175 -1.53 -4.01 4.19
N GLN A 176 -2.29 -4.55 3.23
CA GLN A 176 -3.71 -4.26 3.04
C GLN A 176 -4.54 -4.75 4.22
N TYR A 177 -4.29 -5.98 4.69
CA TYR A 177 -4.91 -6.52 5.90
C TYR A 177 -4.66 -5.61 7.11
N GLU A 178 -3.40 -5.22 7.36
CA GLU A 178 -3.06 -4.33 8.48
C GLU A 178 -3.75 -2.98 8.37
N LEU A 179 -3.87 -2.42 7.18
CA LEU A 179 -4.62 -1.18 6.97
C LEU A 179 -6.09 -1.32 7.37
N VAL A 180 -6.75 -2.39 6.91
CA VAL A 180 -8.16 -2.68 7.25
C VAL A 180 -8.30 -2.90 8.75
N ARG A 181 -7.42 -3.67 9.37
CA ARG A 181 -7.39 -3.93 10.81
C ARG A 181 -7.25 -2.63 11.61
N LEU A 182 -6.30 -1.77 11.24
CA LEU A 182 -6.10 -0.49 11.92
C LEU A 182 -7.35 0.40 11.84
N LEU A 183 -7.97 0.48 10.69
CA LEU A 183 -9.13 1.34 10.48
C LEU A 183 -10.39 0.77 11.14
N GLY A 184 -10.59 -0.55 11.10
CA GLY A 184 -11.82 -1.22 11.54
C GLY A 184 -11.85 -1.67 13.00
N SER A 185 -10.69 -1.76 13.68
CA SER A 185 -10.58 -2.42 14.99
C SER A 185 -11.35 -1.75 16.13
N GLU A 186 -11.68 -0.49 16.03
CA GLU A 186 -12.39 0.23 17.11
C GLU A 186 -13.91 0.07 17.03
N HIS A 187 -14.47 0.17 15.83
CA HIS A 187 -15.93 0.17 15.64
C HIS A 187 -16.48 -1.19 15.19
N GLY A 188 -15.62 -2.11 14.71
CA GLY A 188 -16.01 -3.45 14.28
C GLY A 188 -16.93 -3.52 13.04
N ASN A 189 -17.27 -2.39 12.41
CA ASN A 189 -18.17 -2.34 11.25
C ASN A 189 -17.39 -2.67 9.96
N LEU A 190 -16.94 -3.92 9.88
CA LEU A 190 -16.17 -4.45 8.77
C LEU A 190 -16.93 -5.57 8.11
N CYS A 191 -17.11 -5.48 6.80
CA CYS A 191 -17.61 -6.55 5.96
C CYS A 191 -16.53 -6.90 4.93
N VAL A 192 -16.19 -8.17 4.82
CA VAL A 192 -15.27 -8.69 3.82
C VAL A 192 -16.01 -9.69 2.93
N VAL A 193 -15.76 -9.61 1.64
CA VAL A 193 -16.31 -10.52 0.62
C VAL A 193 -15.15 -11.10 -0.14
N GLY A 194 -15.13 -12.41 -0.31
CA GLY A 194 -14.09 -13.12 -1.02
C GLY A 194 -14.50 -14.55 -1.34
N ASP A 195 -13.74 -15.17 -2.21
CA ASP A 195 -13.91 -16.54 -2.65
C ASP A 195 -12.52 -17.20 -2.69
N ASP A 196 -12.26 -18.14 -1.81
CA ASP A 196 -10.97 -18.80 -1.67
C ASP A 196 -10.57 -19.58 -2.94
N ASP A 197 -11.56 -20.07 -3.70
CA ASP A 197 -11.34 -20.79 -4.96
C ASP A 197 -10.82 -19.85 -6.09
N GLN A 198 -11.00 -18.53 -5.93
CA GLN A 198 -10.51 -17.51 -6.86
C GLN A 198 -9.18 -16.87 -6.45
N SER A 199 -8.53 -17.36 -5.38
CA SER A 199 -7.24 -16.84 -4.91
C SER A 199 -6.11 -17.17 -5.89
N ILE A 200 -5.67 -16.19 -6.67
CA ILE A 200 -4.61 -16.32 -7.68
C ILE A 200 -3.36 -15.48 -7.39
N TYR A 201 -3.38 -14.67 -6.33
CA TYR A 201 -2.30 -13.75 -5.97
C TYR A 201 -1.44 -14.19 -4.78
N GLY A 202 -1.45 -15.48 -4.40
CA GLY A 202 -0.60 -16.03 -3.34
C GLY A 202 0.90 -15.74 -3.52
N TRP A 203 1.36 -15.63 -4.77
CA TRP A 203 2.75 -15.23 -5.09
C TRP A 203 3.07 -13.76 -4.74
N ARG A 204 2.06 -12.92 -4.54
CA ARG A 204 2.18 -11.53 -4.06
C ARG A 204 1.98 -11.38 -2.55
N GLY A 205 1.86 -12.50 -1.82
CA GLY A 205 1.68 -12.52 -0.37
C GLY A 205 0.23 -12.37 0.09
N ALA A 206 -0.74 -12.70 -0.79
CA ALA A 206 -2.14 -12.85 -0.41
C ALA A 206 -2.34 -14.10 0.47
#